data_f85e1a685bc1372045b7a6fda8bb90ce
#
_entry.id   f85e1a685bc1372045b7a6fda8bb90ce
#
_cell.length_a   1.000
_cell.length_b   1.000
_cell.length_c   1.000
_cell.angle_alpha   90.00
_cell.angle_beta   90.00
_cell.angle_gamma   90.00
#
_symmetry.space_group_name_H-M   'P 1'
#
loop_
_entity.id
_entity.type
_entity.pdbx_description
1 polymer ?
#
loop_
_entity_poly.entity_id
_entity_poly.type
_entity_poly.pdbx_seq_one_letter_code
_entity_poly.pdbx_strand_id
1 'polypeptide(L)'
;MNAWTSPEYPGRGLAVGRDADGVPFFAYWLTGRSPASQSRELVVNDRELIVRDTSGGPVDDLRHYTAATRGDDWFILGNGTQVAALTATRATHPDLQLALRQLTYEPDPPIRTPRITASAVLRDDELTDVVVGSARAYGGAPELTEHPSVYLARIAPGTAVTTTTYDGTATAITTNGRPVTVDVSRSWASVTDAIWASLTPSLRVAVVTVRLDRDIFADVRTAAR
;
A
#
# COMPACT_ATOMS: atom_id res chain seq x y z
N MET A 1 -18.23 -1.54 -11.90
CA MET A 1 -17.46 -0.48 -11.21
C MET A 1 -16.06 -1.02 -10.97
N ASN A 2 -15.01 -0.27 -11.33
CA ASN A 2 -13.64 -0.69 -11.03
C ASN A 2 -13.44 -0.63 -9.51
N ALA A 3 -13.30 -1.78 -8.88
CA ALA A 3 -13.25 -1.92 -7.42
C ALA A 3 -11.95 -1.41 -6.77
N TRP A 4 -10.89 -1.16 -7.57
CA TRP A 4 -9.56 -0.83 -7.07
C TRP A 4 -9.41 0.59 -6.55
N THR A 5 -10.04 1.55 -7.21
CA THR A 5 -10.05 2.95 -6.77
C THR A 5 -11.41 3.56 -7.12
N SER A 6 -12.07 4.18 -6.17
CA SER A 6 -13.31 4.93 -6.41
C SER A 6 -13.10 6.45 -6.48
N PRO A 7 -12.15 7.05 -5.74
CA PRO A 7 -11.95 8.49 -5.77
C PRO A 7 -11.13 8.94 -6.97
N GLU A 8 -11.33 10.19 -7.39
CA GLU A 8 -10.52 10.85 -8.43
C GLU A 8 -9.04 10.91 -8.02
N TYR A 9 -8.78 11.17 -6.73
CA TYR A 9 -7.43 11.28 -6.16
C TYR A 9 -7.24 10.35 -4.96
N PRO A 10 -6.86 9.08 -5.18
CA PRO A 10 -6.62 8.13 -4.08
C PRO A 10 -5.32 8.37 -3.31
N GLY A 11 -4.42 9.22 -3.79
CA GLY A 11 -3.10 9.44 -3.21
C GLY A 11 -2.17 8.25 -3.42
N ARG A 12 -1.81 7.58 -2.34
CA ARG A 12 -1.14 6.27 -2.34
C ARG A 12 -2.16 5.19 -2.02
N GLY A 13 -1.96 4.02 -2.58
CA GLY A 13 -2.80 2.90 -2.24
C GLY A 13 -2.03 1.58 -2.28
N LEU A 14 -2.59 0.60 -1.61
CA LEU A 14 -2.06 -0.75 -1.55
C LEU A 14 -3.19 -1.78 -1.58
N ALA A 15 -2.84 -2.98 -2.03
CA ALA A 15 -3.71 -4.14 -1.96
C ALA A 15 -2.89 -5.39 -1.67
N VAL A 16 -3.49 -6.34 -0.96
CA VAL A 16 -2.95 -7.68 -0.72
C VAL A 16 -4.04 -8.68 -1.01
N GLY A 17 -3.75 -9.71 -1.78
CA GLY A 17 -4.76 -10.67 -2.18
C GLY A 17 -4.23 -11.92 -2.85
N ARG A 18 -5.18 -12.72 -3.31
CA ARG A 18 -4.96 -13.86 -4.19
C ARG A 18 -5.80 -13.67 -5.44
N ASP A 19 -5.22 -13.92 -6.58
CA ASP A 19 -5.95 -13.86 -7.85
C ASP A 19 -6.94 -15.04 -8.01
N ALA A 20 -7.63 -15.09 -9.15
CA ALA A 20 -8.63 -16.15 -9.42
C ALA A 20 -8.03 -17.57 -9.39
N ASP A 21 -6.76 -17.71 -9.72
CA ASP A 21 -6.01 -18.99 -9.70
C ASP A 21 -5.38 -19.27 -8.33
N GLY A 22 -5.58 -18.38 -7.36
CA GLY A 22 -5.06 -18.47 -6.01
C GLY A 22 -3.63 -17.97 -5.84
N VAL A 23 -3.03 -17.34 -6.86
CA VAL A 23 -1.66 -16.81 -6.79
C VAL A 23 -1.61 -15.61 -5.85
N PRO A 24 -0.78 -15.64 -4.80
CA PRO A 24 -0.67 -14.54 -3.87
C PRO A 24 0.08 -13.34 -4.49
N PHE A 25 -0.42 -12.14 -4.21
CA PHE A 25 0.19 -10.90 -4.70
C PHE A 25 -0.01 -9.73 -3.73
N PHE A 26 0.82 -8.70 -3.89
CA PHE A 26 0.46 -7.36 -3.47
C PHE A 26 0.49 -6.40 -4.66
N ALA A 27 -0.24 -5.28 -4.54
CA ALA A 27 -0.14 -4.14 -5.43
C ALA A 27 0.12 -2.86 -4.64
N TYR A 28 0.86 -1.93 -5.25
CA TYR A 28 1.10 -0.61 -4.71
C TYR A 28 1.02 0.44 -5.82
N TRP A 29 0.42 1.60 -5.54
CA TRP A 29 0.31 2.66 -6.53
C TRP A 29 0.50 4.06 -5.95
N LEU A 30 0.92 4.96 -6.82
CA LEU A 30 1.16 6.36 -6.56
C LEU A 30 0.32 7.23 -7.47
N THR A 31 -0.31 8.24 -6.91
CA THR A 31 -0.83 9.40 -7.63
C THR A 31 -0.22 10.68 -7.07
N GLY A 32 -0.12 11.72 -7.91
CA GLY A 32 0.47 12.99 -7.53
C GLY A 32 -0.33 14.16 -8.09
N ARG A 33 -0.59 15.19 -7.28
CA ARG A 33 -1.30 16.42 -7.67
C ARG A 33 -0.39 17.63 -7.85
N SER A 34 0.87 17.53 -7.45
CA SER A 34 1.88 18.58 -7.63
C SER A 34 3.07 18.03 -8.41
N PRO A 35 3.87 18.89 -9.07
CA PRO A 35 5.09 18.44 -9.78
C PRO A 35 5.99 17.56 -8.89
N ALA A 36 6.23 17.96 -7.64
CA ALA A 36 7.05 17.21 -6.71
C ALA A 36 6.44 15.84 -6.39
N SER A 37 5.12 15.74 -6.21
CA SER A 37 4.46 14.44 -5.95
C SER A 37 4.37 13.56 -7.22
N GLN A 38 4.51 14.13 -8.40
CA GLN A 38 4.59 13.41 -9.67
C GLN A 38 6.01 12.97 -10.03
N SER A 39 7.05 13.58 -9.44
CA SER A 39 8.45 13.24 -9.62
C SER A 39 8.87 12.10 -8.71
N ARG A 40 8.19 10.96 -8.84
CA ARG A 40 8.47 9.74 -8.07
C ARG A 40 8.41 8.53 -8.99
N GLU A 41 9.21 7.51 -8.66
CA GLU A 41 9.18 6.23 -9.32
C GLU A 41 9.16 5.09 -8.31
N LEU A 42 8.80 3.90 -8.78
CA LEU A 42 8.85 2.66 -8.01
C LEU A 42 10.05 1.84 -8.48
N VAL A 43 10.95 1.55 -7.55
CA VAL A 43 12.13 0.71 -7.79
C VAL A 43 11.96 -0.58 -7.01
N VAL A 44 12.03 -1.71 -7.70
CA VAL A 44 11.93 -3.03 -7.09
C VAL A 44 13.32 -3.67 -7.07
N ASN A 45 13.75 -4.08 -5.89
CA ASN A 45 14.90 -4.93 -5.66
C ASN A 45 14.42 -6.32 -5.23
N ASP A 46 15.34 -7.25 -4.98
CA ASP A 46 15.01 -8.62 -4.62
C ASP A 46 14.03 -8.73 -3.44
N ARG A 47 14.18 -7.88 -2.42
CA ARG A 47 13.38 -7.93 -1.18
C ARG A 47 12.73 -6.61 -0.79
N GLU A 48 12.84 -5.57 -1.63
CA GLU A 48 12.34 -4.24 -1.32
C GLU A 48 11.63 -3.61 -2.50
N LEU A 49 10.58 -2.85 -2.19
CA LEU A 49 9.99 -1.87 -3.06
C LEU A 49 10.29 -0.47 -2.50
N ILE A 50 10.94 0.36 -3.29
CA ILE A 50 11.33 1.71 -2.90
C ILE A 50 10.52 2.72 -3.72
N VAL A 51 9.92 3.69 -3.04
CA VAL A 51 9.47 4.94 -3.66
C VAL A 51 10.67 5.88 -3.69
N ARG A 52 11.11 6.26 -4.88
CA ARG A 52 12.26 7.14 -5.10
C ARG A 52 11.80 8.50 -5.61
N ASP A 53 12.22 9.57 -4.93
CA ASP A 53 12.05 10.94 -5.42
C ASP A 53 13.05 11.20 -6.54
N THR A 54 12.57 11.66 -7.68
CA THR A 54 13.37 11.99 -8.86
C THR A 54 13.44 13.52 -9.12
N SER A 55 12.96 14.32 -8.17
CA SER A 55 12.93 15.79 -8.33
C SER A 55 14.30 16.46 -8.24
N GLY A 56 15.34 15.75 -7.77
CA GLY A 56 16.70 16.28 -7.62
C GLY A 56 16.90 17.23 -6.42
N GLY A 57 15.89 17.38 -5.57
CA GLY A 57 15.95 18.18 -4.35
C GLY A 57 16.51 17.44 -3.14
N PRO A 58 16.50 18.07 -1.95
CA PRO A 58 16.81 17.37 -0.69
C PRO A 58 15.93 16.16 -0.48
N VAL A 59 16.48 15.12 0.17
CA VAL A 59 15.72 13.92 0.52
C VAL A 59 14.55 14.30 1.43
N ASP A 60 13.36 13.84 1.06
CA ASP A 60 12.12 14.05 1.79
C ASP A 60 11.48 12.68 2.08
N ASP A 61 11.41 12.29 3.33
CA ASP A 61 10.89 11.00 3.80
C ASP A 61 9.41 10.77 3.42
N LEU A 62 8.67 11.81 3.04
CA LEU A 62 7.32 11.68 2.51
C LEU A 62 7.29 11.28 1.03
N ARG A 63 8.44 11.39 0.34
CA ARG A 63 8.58 11.11 -1.10
C ARG A 63 9.64 10.07 -1.44
N HIS A 64 10.56 9.78 -0.50
CA HIS A 64 11.60 8.78 -0.65
C HIS A 64 11.59 7.84 0.56
N TYR A 65 11.16 6.60 0.38
CA TYR A 65 11.04 5.59 1.46
C TYR A 65 10.96 4.18 0.91
N THR A 66 11.26 3.19 1.77
CA THR A 66 10.95 1.79 1.47
C THR A 66 9.45 1.55 1.66
N ALA A 67 8.76 1.23 0.57
CA ALA A 67 7.32 0.96 0.56
C ALA A 67 6.99 -0.50 0.86
N ALA A 68 7.87 -1.43 0.57
CA ALA A 68 7.72 -2.83 0.98
C ALA A 68 9.06 -3.43 1.35
N THR A 69 9.04 -4.34 2.32
CA THR A 69 10.15 -5.21 2.67
C THR A 69 9.64 -6.64 2.82
N ARG A 70 10.41 -7.60 2.34
CA ARG A 70 10.13 -9.03 2.46
C ARG A 70 11.19 -9.72 3.31
N GLY A 71 10.74 -10.50 4.30
CA GLY A 71 11.52 -11.55 4.95
C GLY A 71 11.39 -12.89 4.21
N ASP A 72 11.75 -13.99 4.87
CA ASP A 72 11.69 -15.32 4.25
C ASP A 72 10.23 -15.79 4.12
N ASP A 73 9.42 -15.61 5.17
CA ASP A 73 8.03 -16.04 5.22
C ASP A 73 7.03 -14.91 5.49
N TRP A 74 7.42 -13.66 5.37
CA TRP A 74 6.55 -12.51 5.63
C TRP A 74 6.89 -11.32 4.72
N PHE A 75 5.96 -10.39 4.61
CA PHE A 75 6.22 -9.06 4.04
C PHE A 75 5.48 -7.98 4.81
N ILE A 76 5.98 -6.75 4.69
CA ILE A 76 5.34 -5.52 5.17
C ILE A 76 5.31 -4.54 4.01
N LEU A 77 4.16 -3.89 3.80
CA LEU A 77 3.90 -2.93 2.74
C LEU A 77 3.24 -1.68 3.33
N GLY A 78 3.66 -0.48 2.91
CA GLY A 78 3.08 0.76 3.41
C GLY A 78 3.53 2.00 2.65
N ASN A 79 3.00 3.14 3.02
CA ASN A 79 3.16 4.40 2.29
C ASN A 79 4.17 5.39 2.89
N GLY A 80 5.10 4.93 3.71
CA GLY A 80 6.08 5.82 4.34
C GLY A 80 7.06 5.08 5.24
N THR A 81 7.79 5.81 6.06
CA THR A 81 8.88 5.34 6.93
C THR A 81 8.47 4.29 7.97
N GLN A 82 7.17 4.09 8.22
CA GLN A 82 6.69 3.04 9.12
C GLN A 82 7.08 1.63 8.67
N VAL A 83 7.29 1.39 7.37
CA VAL A 83 7.72 0.07 6.87
C VAL A 83 9.08 -0.32 7.46
N ALA A 84 10.06 0.57 7.40
CA ALA A 84 11.39 0.33 7.98
C ALA A 84 11.32 0.12 9.50
N ALA A 85 10.52 0.94 10.21
CA ALA A 85 10.33 0.81 11.64
C ALA A 85 9.68 -0.52 12.04
N LEU A 86 8.63 -0.94 11.34
CA LEU A 86 7.95 -2.22 11.57
C LEU A 86 8.85 -3.41 11.23
N THR A 87 9.64 -3.31 10.16
CA THR A 87 10.63 -4.34 9.77
C THR A 87 11.68 -4.53 10.87
N ALA A 88 12.22 -3.44 11.41
CA ALA A 88 13.22 -3.50 12.49
C ALA A 88 12.67 -4.14 13.78
N THR A 89 11.39 -3.99 14.06
CA THR A 89 10.76 -4.55 15.27
C THR A 89 10.11 -5.92 15.04
N ARG A 90 10.07 -6.43 13.82
CA ARG A 90 9.36 -7.68 13.47
C ARG A 90 9.83 -8.89 14.28
N ALA A 91 11.12 -8.99 14.56
CA ALA A 91 11.68 -10.09 15.34
C ALA A 91 11.23 -10.08 16.82
N THR A 92 10.98 -8.88 17.39
CA THR A 92 10.61 -8.71 18.80
C THR A 92 9.11 -8.53 19.00
N HIS A 93 8.39 -8.10 17.97
CA HIS A 93 6.95 -7.86 17.97
C HIS A 93 6.32 -8.59 16.78
N PRO A 94 6.09 -9.91 16.87
CA PRO A 94 5.50 -10.68 15.78
C PRO A 94 4.05 -10.31 15.49
N ASP A 95 3.33 -9.72 16.45
CA ASP A 95 1.95 -9.24 16.28
C ASP A 95 1.92 -7.85 15.62
N LEU A 96 1.73 -7.86 14.31
CA LEU A 96 1.66 -6.62 13.54
C LEU A 96 0.41 -5.78 13.86
N GLN A 97 -0.70 -6.38 14.27
CA GLN A 97 -1.88 -5.61 14.67
C GLN A 97 -1.57 -4.74 15.89
N LEU A 98 -0.83 -5.28 16.84
CA LEU A 98 -0.39 -4.51 18.01
C LEU A 98 0.60 -3.42 17.62
N ALA A 99 1.54 -3.73 16.73
CA ALA A 99 2.50 -2.75 16.23
C ALA A 99 1.83 -1.59 15.46
N LEU A 100 0.80 -1.87 14.67
CA LEU A 100 0.03 -0.83 13.96
C LEU A 100 -0.64 0.17 14.91
N ARG A 101 -1.05 -0.25 16.10
CA ARG A 101 -1.68 0.64 17.09
C ARG A 101 -0.73 1.67 17.70
N GLN A 102 0.57 1.51 17.49
CA GLN A 102 1.59 2.46 17.95
C GLN A 102 1.92 3.52 16.90
N LEU A 103 1.45 3.35 15.67
CA LEU A 103 1.66 4.33 14.61
C LEU A 103 0.75 5.55 14.78
N THR A 104 1.22 6.68 14.27
CA THR A 104 0.41 7.88 14.03
C THR A 104 0.37 8.16 12.53
N TYR A 105 -0.48 9.07 12.10
CA TYR A 105 -0.52 9.57 10.72
C TYR A 105 0.78 10.33 10.36
N GLU A 106 0.96 10.70 9.08
CA GLU A 106 2.13 11.47 8.62
C GLU A 106 2.14 12.89 9.21
N PRO A 107 3.35 13.44 9.49
CA PRO A 107 3.49 14.78 10.07
C PRO A 107 3.39 15.87 9.00
N ASP A 108 2.30 15.89 8.23
CA ASP A 108 2.03 16.80 7.12
C ASP A 108 0.76 17.65 7.32
N PRO A 109 0.68 18.47 8.39
CA PRO A 109 -0.49 19.31 8.61
C PRO A 109 -0.69 20.30 7.44
N PRO A 110 -1.93 20.66 7.08
CA PRO A 110 -3.19 20.29 7.77
C PRO A 110 -3.76 18.93 7.35
N ILE A 111 -3.16 18.21 6.39
CA ILE A 111 -3.73 17.01 5.75
C ILE A 111 -3.75 15.84 6.73
N ARG A 112 -2.67 15.60 7.46
CA ARG A 112 -2.49 14.44 8.35
C ARG A 112 -2.72 13.13 7.59
N THR A 113 -1.93 12.93 6.56
CA THR A 113 -2.04 11.78 5.65
C THR A 113 -2.02 10.45 6.41
N PRO A 114 -2.99 9.56 6.19
CA PRO A 114 -2.99 8.25 6.82
C PRO A 114 -1.74 7.44 6.49
N ARG A 115 -1.16 6.77 7.47
CA ARG A 115 -0.17 5.72 7.24
C ARG A 115 -0.91 4.42 6.98
N ILE A 116 -1.07 4.06 5.71
CA ILE A 116 -1.66 2.79 5.31
C ILE A 116 -0.59 1.70 5.33
N THR A 117 -0.93 0.52 5.84
CA THR A 117 0.02 -0.57 6.01
C THR A 117 -0.68 -1.92 5.78
N ALA A 118 0.03 -2.83 5.15
CA ALA A 118 -0.37 -4.23 5.04
C ALA A 118 0.79 -5.16 5.41
N SER A 119 0.47 -6.33 5.90
CA SER A 119 1.41 -7.43 6.11
C SER A 119 0.70 -8.76 6.01
N ALA A 120 1.44 -9.79 5.64
CA ALA A 120 1.00 -11.16 5.74
C ALA A 120 2.18 -12.09 6.00
N VAL A 121 1.87 -13.30 6.43
CA VAL A 121 2.79 -14.44 6.45
C VAL A 121 2.51 -15.27 5.21
N LEU A 122 3.59 -15.73 4.56
CA LEU A 122 3.54 -16.57 3.39
C LEU A 122 3.97 -17.99 3.78
N ARG A 123 3.07 -18.96 3.70
CA ARG A 123 3.33 -20.37 3.99
C ARG A 123 2.71 -21.24 2.93
N ASP A 124 3.51 -22.12 2.32
CA ASP A 124 3.04 -23.07 1.30
C ASP A 124 2.23 -22.39 0.18
N ASP A 125 2.71 -21.22 -0.30
CA ASP A 125 2.06 -20.38 -1.31
C ASP A 125 0.69 -19.81 -0.88
N GLU A 126 0.38 -19.85 0.42
CA GLU A 126 -0.81 -19.22 0.99
C GLU A 126 -0.47 -17.96 1.78
N LEU A 127 -1.32 -16.95 1.66
CA LEU A 127 -1.29 -15.77 2.53
C LEU A 127 -2.09 -16.06 3.80
N THR A 128 -1.41 -16.05 4.92
CA THR A 128 -1.99 -16.20 6.27
C THR A 128 -1.68 -14.96 7.12
N ASP A 129 -2.41 -14.80 8.20
CA ASP A 129 -2.23 -13.68 9.13
C ASP A 129 -2.20 -12.33 8.41
N VAL A 130 -3.10 -12.16 7.44
CA VAL A 130 -3.18 -10.94 6.63
C VAL A 130 -3.75 -9.81 7.45
N VAL A 131 -2.98 -8.74 7.58
CA VAL A 131 -3.40 -7.48 8.23
C VAL A 131 -3.34 -6.37 7.21
N VAL A 132 -4.43 -5.64 7.04
CA VAL A 132 -4.46 -4.38 6.28
C VAL A 132 -5.08 -3.31 7.16
N GLY A 133 -4.42 -2.19 7.34
CA GLY A 133 -4.92 -1.15 8.22
C GLY A 133 -4.27 0.20 8.01
N SER A 134 -4.64 1.15 8.85
CA SER A 134 -4.01 2.46 8.84
C SER A 134 -3.94 3.09 10.23
N ALA A 135 -3.06 4.08 10.38
CA ALA A 135 -3.11 5.09 11.42
C ALA A 135 -3.55 6.41 10.77
N ARG A 136 -4.68 6.94 11.17
CA ARG A 136 -5.26 8.17 10.60
C ARG A 136 -5.79 9.09 11.69
N ALA A 137 -5.87 10.39 11.40
CA ALA A 137 -6.49 11.34 12.29
C ALA A 137 -7.97 11.00 12.53
N TYR A 138 -8.42 11.03 13.77
CA TYR A 138 -9.83 10.85 14.11
C TYR A 138 -10.64 12.09 13.69
N GLY A 139 -11.71 11.91 12.95
CA GLY A 139 -12.44 13.00 12.30
C GLY A 139 -13.03 14.05 13.23
N GLY A 140 -13.36 13.69 14.47
CA GLY A 140 -13.92 14.60 15.47
C GLY A 140 -12.86 15.25 16.38
N ALA A 141 -11.66 14.70 16.46
CA ALA A 141 -10.55 15.17 17.27
C ALA A 141 -9.23 14.81 16.57
N PRO A 142 -8.75 15.67 15.66
CA PRO A 142 -7.64 15.34 14.77
C PRO A 142 -6.29 15.16 15.47
N GLU A 143 -6.16 15.52 16.74
CA GLU A 143 -5.01 15.20 17.60
C GLU A 143 -4.97 13.73 18.06
N LEU A 144 -6.09 13.03 17.93
CA LEU A 144 -6.19 11.59 18.22
C LEU A 144 -5.98 10.78 16.95
N THR A 145 -5.46 9.56 17.12
CA THR A 145 -5.29 8.60 16.02
C THR A 145 -6.30 7.46 16.14
N GLU A 146 -7.02 7.16 15.07
CA GLU A 146 -7.79 5.92 14.95
C GLU A 146 -7.05 4.90 14.06
N HIS A 147 -7.29 3.61 14.30
CA HIS A 147 -6.60 2.51 13.63
C HIS A 147 -7.59 1.51 12.99
N PRO A 148 -8.32 1.91 11.93
CA PRO A 148 -9.15 0.96 11.21
C PRO A 148 -8.29 -0.13 10.58
N SER A 149 -8.66 -1.38 10.79
CA SER A 149 -7.92 -2.53 10.28
C SER A 149 -8.83 -3.73 10.02
N VAL A 150 -8.40 -4.57 9.08
CA VAL A 150 -8.95 -5.90 8.81
C VAL A 150 -7.85 -6.92 9.09
N TYR A 151 -8.21 -7.97 9.83
CA TYR A 151 -7.40 -9.17 10.00
C TYR A 151 -8.11 -10.35 9.37
N LEU A 152 -7.39 -11.10 8.56
CA LEU A 152 -7.86 -12.35 7.97
C LEU A 152 -6.84 -13.45 8.29
N ALA A 153 -7.30 -14.54 8.92
CA ALA A 153 -6.44 -15.70 9.15
C ALA A 153 -5.94 -16.30 7.81
N ARG A 154 -6.77 -16.21 6.76
CA ARG A 154 -6.44 -16.57 5.38
C ARG A 154 -7.23 -15.69 4.44
N ILE A 155 -6.71 -15.51 3.20
CA ILE A 155 -7.42 -14.81 2.14
C ILE A 155 -7.85 -15.80 1.05
N ALA A 156 -9.12 -15.73 0.63
CA ALA A 156 -9.67 -16.63 -0.39
C ALA A 156 -9.12 -16.29 -1.78
N PRO A 157 -8.95 -17.29 -2.68
CA PRO A 157 -8.73 -17.02 -4.10
C PRO A 157 -9.78 -16.08 -4.68
N GLY A 158 -9.39 -15.24 -5.61
CA GLY A 158 -10.27 -14.25 -6.22
C GLY A 158 -10.61 -13.05 -5.33
N THR A 159 -9.85 -12.82 -4.24
CA THR A 159 -10.13 -11.77 -3.26
C THR A 159 -8.88 -10.97 -2.92
N ALA A 160 -9.03 -9.66 -2.75
CA ALA A 160 -7.99 -8.80 -2.16
C ALA A 160 -8.59 -7.84 -1.13
N VAL A 161 -7.75 -7.37 -0.20
CA VAL A 161 -8.06 -6.25 0.68
C VAL A 161 -7.22 -5.07 0.24
N THR A 162 -7.85 -3.93 0.04
CA THR A 162 -7.23 -2.69 -0.45
C THR A 162 -7.54 -1.51 0.44
N THR A 163 -6.66 -0.51 0.43
CA THR A 163 -6.88 0.78 1.08
C THR A 163 -6.12 1.89 0.35
N THR A 164 -6.60 3.13 0.49
CA THR A 164 -6.00 4.34 -0.08
C THR A 164 -5.79 5.40 0.99
N THR A 165 -4.85 6.32 0.78
CA THR A 165 -4.63 7.42 1.72
C THR A 165 -5.74 8.47 1.65
N TYR A 166 -6.34 8.67 0.48
CA TYR A 166 -7.34 9.71 0.26
C TYR A 166 -8.61 9.19 -0.40
N ASP A 167 -9.67 9.96 -0.19
CA ASP A 167 -10.95 9.91 -0.87
C ASP A 167 -11.34 11.34 -1.25
N GLY A 168 -11.82 11.55 -2.49
CA GLY A 168 -12.17 12.88 -2.98
C GLY A 168 -11.43 13.26 -4.27
N THR A 169 -11.19 14.55 -4.45
CA THR A 169 -10.55 15.12 -5.66
C THR A 169 -9.16 15.68 -5.36
N ALA A 170 -8.40 16.03 -6.40
CA ALA A 170 -7.08 16.66 -6.26
C ALA A 170 -7.13 18.03 -5.55
N THR A 171 -8.29 18.70 -5.57
CA THR A 171 -8.52 20.01 -4.95
C THR A 171 -9.23 19.95 -3.61
N ALA A 172 -10.01 18.88 -3.36
CA ALA A 172 -10.78 18.66 -2.14
C ALA A 172 -10.42 17.28 -1.56
N ILE A 173 -9.25 17.22 -0.89
CA ILE A 173 -8.74 15.99 -0.30
C ILE A 173 -9.52 15.66 0.97
N THR A 174 -9.96 14.42 1.07
CA THR A 174 -10.45 13.81 2.29
C THR A 174 -9.57 12.61 2.63
N THR A 175 -9.15 12.47 3.88
CA THR A 175 -8.36 11.31 4.30
C THR A 175 -9.23 10.06 4.36
N ASN A 176 -8.69 8.93 3.88
CA ASN A 176 -9.35 7.61 3.90
C ASN A 176 -8.64 6.66 4.88
N GLY A 177 -7.89 5.71 4.41
CA GLY A 177 -7.19 4.71 5.22
C GLY A 177 -8.08 3.55 5.70
N ARG A 178 -9.34 3.45 5.25
CA ARG A 178 -10.24 2.35 5.61
C ARG A 178 -10.04 1.18 4.65
N PRO A 179 -9.71 -0.03 5.16
CA PRO A 179 -9.62 -1.21 4.31
C PRO A 179 -10.99 -1.64 3.77
N VAL A 180 -11.00 -2.09 2.51
CA VAL A 180 -12.17 -2.68 1.86
C VAL A 180 -11.78 -3.95 1.12
N THR A 181 -12.68 -4.93 1.06
CA THR A 181 -12.50 -6.15 0.27
C THR A 181 -12.96 -5.91 -1.16
N VAL A 182 -12.19 -6.44 -2.12
CA VAL A 182 -12.48 -6.35 -3.55
C VAL A 182 -12.34 -7.72 -4.22
N ASP A 183 -13.15 -7.94 -5.27
CA ASP A 183 -13.07 -9.14 -6.08
C ASP A 183 -11.94 -9.05 -7.10
N VAL A 184 -11.18 -10.14 -7.25
CA VAL A 184 -10.07 -10.29 -8.19
C VAL A 184 -10.41 -11.41 -9.17
N SER A 185 -11.13 -11.08 -10.23
CA SER A 185 -11.62 -12.05 -11.23
C SER A 185 -10.58 -12.42 -12.30
N ARG A 186 -9.37 -11.86 -12.24
CA ARG A 186 -8.33 -12.03 -13.26
C ARG A 186 -7.01 -12.43 -12.60
N SER A 187 -6.02 -12.79 -13.43
CA SER A 187 -4.67 -13.11 -12.95
C SER A 187 -4.00 -11.89 -12.32
N TRP A 188 -3.11 -12.11 -11.36
CA TRP A 188 -2.33 -11.07 -10.69
C TRP A 188 -1.60 -10.14 -11.68
N ALA A 189 -1.13 -10.69 -12.82
CA ALA A 189 -0.43 -9.93 -13.84
C ALA A 189 -1.31 -8.85 -14.50
N SER A 190 -2.62 -9.04 -14.55
CA SER A 190 -3.58 -8.07 -15.10
C SER A 190 -4.07 -7.03 -14.07
N VAL A 191 -3.75 -7.21 -12.78
CA VAL A 191 -4.13 -6.26 -11.73
C VAL A 191 -3.45 -4.92 -11.93
N THR A 192 -2.19 -4.90 -12.39
CA THR A 192 -1.46 -3.66 -12.73
C THR A 192 -2.24 -2.80 -13.72
N ASP A 193 -2.67 -3.40 -14.84
CA ASP A 193 -3.41 -2.69 -15.89
C ASP A 193 -4.78 -2.23 -15.39
N ALA A 194 -5.44 -3.06 -14.58
CA ALA A 194 -6.74 -2.71 -14.00
C ALA A 194 -6.65 -1.51 -13.04
N ILE A 195 -5.64 -1.49 -12.16
CA ILE A 195 -5.38 -0.34 -11.28
C ILE A 195 -4.99 0.88 -12.12
N TRP A 196 -4.04 0.75 -13.05
CA TRP A 196 -3.59 1.84 -13.90
C TRP A 196 -4.72 2.50 -14.68
N ALA A 197 -5.62 1.69 -15.25
CA ALA A 197 -6.78 2.18 -15.98
C ALA A 197 -7.82 2.86 -15.08
N SER A 198 -7.88 2.51 -13.78
CA SER A 198 -8.81 3.12 -12.83
C SER A 198 -8.33 4.47 -12.30
N LEU A 199 -7.02 4.76 -12.39
CA LEU A 199 -6.44 6.01 -11.93
C LEU A 199 -6.68 7.15 -12.93
N THR A 200 -6.95 8.35 -12.42
CA THR A 200 -7.10 9.56 -13.24
C THR A 200 -5.82 9.83 -14.04
N PRO A 201 -5.87 9.90 -15.39
CA PRO A 201 -4.68 9.97 -16.25
C PRO A 201 -3.72 11.10 -15.92
N SER A 202 -4.22 12.27 -15.52
CA SER A 202 -3.38 13.43 -15.17
C SER A 202 -2.70 13.31 -13.80
N LEU A 203 -3.18 12.42 -12.93
CA LEU A 203 -2.74 12.28 -11.54
C LEU A 203 -1.92 11.00 -11.30
N ARG A 204 -2.05 9.98 -12.14
CA ARG A 204 -1.33 8.71 -11.97
C ARG A 204 0.17 8.87 -12.17
N VAL A 205 0.95 8.20 -11.34
CA VAL A 205 2.42 8.26 -11.35
C VAL A 205 3.00 6.89 -11.66
N ALA A 206 2.72 5.89 -10.83
CA ALA A 206 3.20 4.54 -11.01
C ALA A 206 2.30 3.51 -10.30
N VAL A 207 2.28 2.30 -10.83
CA VAL A 207 1.67 1.10 -10.23
C VAL A 207 2.65 -0.04 -10.31
N VAL A 208 2.71 -0.85 -9.29
CA VAL A 208 3.42 -2.13 -9.27
C VAL A 208 2.53 -3.22 -8.71
N THR A 209 2.57 -4.40 -9.29
CA THR A 209 2.03 -5.64 -8.73
C THR A 209 3.15 -6.66 -8.64
N VAL A 210 3.27 -7.29 -7.49
CA VAL A 210 4.33 -8.24 -7.18
C VAL A 210 3.69 -9.57 -6.79
N ARG A 211 4.15 -10.64 -7.41
CA ARG A 211 3.80 -12.00 -7.05
C ARG A 211 4.59 -12.44 -5.81
N LEU A 212 3.96 -13.15 -4.89
CA LEU A 212 4.48 -13.41 -3.56
C LEU A 212 4.83 -14.87 -3.28
N ASP A 213 4.67 -15.78 -4.23
CA ASP A 213 4.96 -17.21 -4.08
C ASP A 213 6.43 -17.59 -4.24
N ARG A 214 7.34 -16.61 -4.27
CA ARG A 214 8.78 -16.75 -4.40
C ARG A 214 9.50 -16.06 -3.24
N ASP A 215 10.73 -16.48 -2.98
CA ASP A 215 11.56 -15.91 -1.90
C ASP A 215 11.97 -14.45 -2.13
N ILE A 216 11.83 -13.96 -3.36
CA ILE A 216 12.17 -12.60 -3.79
C ILE A 216 11.02 -11.97 -4.59
N PHE A 217 11.06 -10.66 -4.77
CA PHE A 217 10.15 -9.93 -5.66
C PHE A 217 10.55 -10.12 -7.15
N ALA A 218 10.60 -11.38 -7.61
CA ALA A 218 11.10 -11.72 -8.95
C ALA A 218 10.07 -11.45 -10.05
N ASP A 219 8.82 -11.79 -9.78
CA ASP A 219 7.73 -11.59 -10.74
C ASP A 219 7.04 -10.26 -10.46
N VAL A 220 7.38 -9.24 -11.23
CA VAL A 220 6.90 -7.87 -11.07
C VAL A 220 6.24 -7.37 -12.35
N ARG A 221 5.13 -6.68 -12.19
CA ARG A 221 4.49 -5.90 -13.26
C ARG A 221 4.42 -4.44 -12.87
N THR A 222 4.82 -3.57 -13.77
CA THR A 222 4.84 -2.12 -13.54
C THR A 222 4.14 -1.39 -14.66
N ALA A 223 3.46 -0.29 -14.31
CA ALA A 223 3.03 0.75 -15.22
C ALA A 223 3.46 2.10 -14.64
N ALA A 224 4.05 2.96 -15.46
CA ALA A 224 4.52 4.28 -15.07
C ALA A 224 4.18 5.31 -16.14
N ARG A 225 4.22 6.60 -15.75
CA ARG A 225 3.98 7.74 -16.64
C ARG A 225 5.21 8.07 -17.48
#